data_e3544b62c6be67ff25afb19bab824573
#
_entry.id   e3544b62c6be67ff25afb19bab824573
#
_cell.length_a   1.000
_cell.length_b   1.000
_cell.length_c   1.000
_cell.angle_alpha   90.00
_cell.angle_beta   90.00
_cell.angle_gamma   90.00
#
_symmetry.space_group_name_H-M   'P 1'
#
loop_
_entity.id
_entity.type
_entity.pdbx_description
1 polymer ?
#
loop_
_entity_poly.entity_id
_entity_poly.type
_entity_poly.pdbx_seq_one_letter_code
_entity_poly.pdbx_strand_id
1 'polypeptide(L)'
;FDLDHTLWDFERNSALAFAKLLTQYEVPVSLADFLAVYSPINISYWERFRKDQVTKINLRRGRLMDSFAVFSLRYDVDILDQMAETYIQELPKNNHLFPGVMPTLEYLKAQYRLHIITNGFHQVQHTKLINSGLDHYFDSVTTSEEVGVKKPNPRIFQHALDKARAIPD
;
A
#
# COMPACT_ATOMS: atom_id res chain seq x y z
N PHE A 1 -2.46 -0.35 14.77
CA PHE A 1 -2.57 0.67 13.72
C PHE A 1 -2.75 0.03 12.35
N ASP A 2 -3.40 0.75 11.41
CA ASP A 2 -3.18 0.57 9.98
C ASP A 2 -1.97 1.41 9.54
N LEU A 3 -1.38 1.14 8.38
CA LEU A 3 -0.24 1.88 7.87
C LEU A 3 -0.65 2.91 6.81
N ASP A 4 -1.16 2.44 5.65
CA ASP A 4 -1.53 3.28 4.53
C ASP A 4 -2.75 4.14 4.86
N HIS A 5 -2.74 5.43 4.50
CA HIS A 5 -3.78 6.42 4.81
C HIS A 5 -4.02 6.66 6.32
N THR A 6 -3.15 6.13 7.19
CA THR A 6 -3.23 6.33 8.64
C THR A 6 -1.94 6.93 9.19
N LEU A 7 -0.82 6.29 8.96
CA LEU A 7 0.51 6.77 9.35
C LEU A 7 1.30 7.26 8.13
N TRP A 8 1.23 6.51 7.04
CA TRP A 8 1.96 6.72 5.80
C TRP A 8 1.06 7.42 4.78
N ASP A 9 1.50 8.60 4.30
CA ASP A 9 0.78 9.43 3.33
C ASP A 9 0.81 8.75 1.94
N PHE A 10 -0.13 7.82 1.75
CA PHE A 10 -0.18 6.98 0.57
C PHE A 10 -0.34 7.82 -0.71
N GLU A 11 -1.24 8.79 -0.72
CA GLU A 11 -1.53 9.57 -1.93
C GLU A 11 -0.29 10.34 -2.40
N ARG A 12 0.39 11.01 -1.47
CA ARG A 12 1.60 11.76 -1.79
C ARG A 12 2.73 10.86 -2.28
N ASN A 13 2.99 9.77 -1.57
CA ASN A 13 4.08 8.86 -1.91
C ASN A 13 3.81 8.09 -3.21
N SER A 14 2.55 7.71 -3.45
CA SER A 14 2.10 7.10 -4.69
C SER A 14 2.23 8.04 -5.88
N ALA A 15 1.85 9.32 -5.72
CA ALA A 15 2.02 10.33 -6.76
C ALA A 15 3.49 10.49 -7.18
N LEU A 16 4.42 10.52 -6.21
CA LEU A 16 5.85 10.59 -6.50
C LEU A 16 6.38 9.35 -7.24
N ALA A 17 5.89 8.16 -6.89
CA ALA A 17 6.25 6.94 -7.58
C ALA A 17 5.71 6.93 -9.03
N PHE A 18 4.48 7.41 -9.24
CA PHE A 18 3.92 7.54 -10.59
C PHE A 18 4.61 8.61 -11.42
N ALA A 19 5.03 9.73 -10.84
CA ALA A 19 5.80 10.74 -11.56
C ALA A 19 7.07 10.13 -12.21
N LYS A 20 7.79 9.29 -11.45
CA LYS A 20 8.96 8.57 -11.98
C LYS A 20 8.57 7.53 -13.04
N LEU A 21 7.52 6.75 -12.79
CA LEU A 21 7.05 5.72 -13.73
C LEU A 21 6.65 6.34 -15.07
N LEU A 22 5.81 7.38 -15.05
CA LEU A 22 5.35 8.03 -16.27
C LEU A 22 6.51 8.63 -17.09
N THR A 23 7.51 9.19 -16.40
CA THR A 23 8.73 9.69 -17.05
C THR A 23 9.56 8.55 -17.64
N GLN A 24 9.80 7.47 -16.87
CA GLN A 24 10.64 6.35 -17.29
C GLN A 24 10.10 5.63 -18.54
N TYR A 25 8.78 5.52 -18.62
CA TYR A 25 8.10 4.84 -19.75
C TYR A 25 7.59 5.82 -20.82
N GLU A 26 7.99 7.09 -20.74
CA GLU A 26 7.62 8.15 -21.68
C GLU A 26 6.10 8.21 -21.96
N VAL A 27 5.31 8.03 -20.89
CA VAL A 27 3.84 8.02 -21.01
C VAL A 27 3.35 9.45 -21.31
N PRO A 28 2.62 9.68 -22.42
CA PRO A 28 2.23 11.02 -22.88
C PRO A 28 0.98 11.54 -22.14
N VAL A 29 0.98 11.47 -20.80
CA VAL A 29 -0.12 11.92 -19.95
C VAL A 29 0.47 12.69 -18.75
N SER A 30 -0.17 13.79 -18.37
CA SER A 30 0.25 14.52 -17.17
C SER A 30 0.02 13.71 -15.91
N LEU A 31 0.87 13.89 -14.89
CA LEU A 31 0.67 13.20 -13.60
C LEU A 31 -0.71 13.48 -12.99
N ALA A 32 -1.17 14.73 -13.09
CA ALA A 32 -2.45 15.13 -12.52
C ALA A 32 -3.63 14.40 -13.20
N ASP A 33 -3.63 14.38 -14.54
CA ASP A 33 -4.69 13.68 -15.30
C ASP A 33 -4.65 12.17 -15.03
N PHE A 34 -3.43 11.59 -15.02
CA PHE A 34 -3.27 10.17 -14.72
C PHE A 34 -3.82 9.82 -13.34
N LEU A 35 -3.47 10.57 -12.29
CA LEU A 35 -3.93 10.30 -10.92
C LEU A 35 -5.44 10.49 -10.76
N ALA A 36 -6.04 11.46 -11.45
CA ALA A 36 -7.48 11.67 -11.45
C ALA A 36 -8.25 10.43 -11.98
N VAL A 37 -7.70 9.76 -12.98
CA VAL A 37 -8.24 8.50 -13.54
C VAL A 37 -7.86 7.29 -12.67
N TYR A 38 -6.61 7.20 -12.27
CA TYR A 38 -6.07 6.05 -11.56
C TYR A 38 -6.69 5.86 -10.16
N SER A 39 -6.90 6.94 -9.40
CA SER A 39 -7.34 6.82 -8.01
C SER A 39 -8.67 6.09 -7.84
N PRO A 40 -9.76 6.41 -8.56
CA PRO A 40 -11.01 5.67 -8.44
C PRO A 40 -10.90 4.23 -8.95
N ILE A 41 -10.14 3.99 -10.01
CA ILE A 41 -9.88 2.64 -10.53
C ILE A 41 -9.13 1.80 -9.48
N ASN A 42 -8.08 2.35 -8.89
CA ASN A 42 -7.31 1.70 -7.83
C ASN A 42 -8.19 1.32 -6.62
N ILE A 43 -9.05 2.22 -6.16
CA ILE A 43 -10.02 1.94 -5.08
C ILE A 43 -10.89 0.74 -5.43
N SER A 44 -11.47 0.72 -6.65
CA SER A 44 -12.30 -0.39 -7.12
C SER A 44 -11.54 -1.72 -7.15
N TYR A 45 -10.28 -1.73 -7.62
CA TYR A 45 -9.45 -2.94 -7.62
C TYR A 45 -9.15 -3.43 -6.21
N TRP A 46 -8.86 -2.53 -5.26
CA TRP A 46 -8.64 -2.89 -3.86
C TRP A 46 -9.91 -3.40 -3.19
N GLU A 47 -11.09 -2.87 -3.50
CA GLU A 47 -12.37 -3.40 -3.02
C GLU A 47 -12.62 -4.83 -3.50
N ARG A 48 -12.40 -5.08 -4.78
CA ARG A 48 -12.50 -6.43 -5.37
C ARG A 48 -11.46 -7.39 -4.78
N PHE A 49 -10.25 -6.91 -4.54
CA PHE A 49 -9.19 -7.71 -3.92
C PHE A 49 -9.54 -8.09 -2.46
N ARG A 50 -10.11 -7.16 -1.69
CA ARG A 50 -10.60 -7.48 -0.32
C ARG A 50 -11.70 -8.54 -0.31
N LYS A 51 -12.49 -8.62 -1.38
CA LYS A 51 -13.56 -9.63 -1.56
C LYS A 51 -13.09 -10.90 -2.29
N ASP A 52 -11.79 -11.08 -2.50
CA ASP A 52 -11.20 -12.19 -3.25
C ASP A 52 -11.72 -12.35 -4.70
N GLN A 53 -12.20 -11.25 -5.31
CA GLN A 53 -12.74 -11.21 -6.67
C GLN A 53 -11.65 -11.00 -7.73
N VAL A 54 -10.46 -10.57 -7.34
CA VAL A 54 -9.29 -10.43 -8.19
C VAL A 54 -8.04 -10.95 -7.50
N THR A 55 -7.11 -11.51 -8.25
CA THR A 55 -5.79 -11.93 -7.75
C THR A 55 -4.87 -10.73 -7.56
N LYS A 56 -3.76 -10.90 -6.80
CA LYS A 56 -2.71 -9.89 -6.64
C LYS A 56 -2.15 -9.42 -8.00
N ILE A 57 -1.93 -10.36 -8.92
CA ILE A 57 -1.42 -10.06 -10.27
C ILE A 57 -2.42 -9.19 -11.02
N ASN A 58 -3.70 -9.60 -11.03
CA ASN A 58 -4.75 -8.85 -11.73
C ASN A 58 -5.01 -7.48 -11.10
N LEU A 59 -4.88 -7.32 -9.78
CA LEU A 59 -4.94 -6.01 -9.13
C LEU A 59 -3.79 -5.12 -9.61
N ARG A 60 -2.55 -5.63 -9.61
CA ARG A 60 -1.36 -4.85 -9.97
C ARG A 60 -1.38 -4.41 -11.43
N ARG A 61 -1.66 -5.33 -12.35
CA ARG A 61 -1.71 -5.10 -13.80
C ARG A 61 -2.97 -4.34 -14.21
N GLY A 62 -4.14 -4.82 -13.76
CA GLY A 62 -5.44 -4.37 -14.25
C GLY A 62 -5.69 -2.89 -13.96
N ARG A 63 -5.33 -2.39 -12.78
CA ARG A 63 -5.49 -0.97 -12.46
C ARG A 63 -4.67 -0.05 -13.37
N LEU A 64 -3.49 -0.47 -13.83
CA LEU A 64 -2.70 0.29 -14.82
C LEU A 64 -3.32 0.17 -16.21
N MET A 65 -3.66 -1.03 -16.62
CA MET A 65 -4.29 -1.31 -17.92
C MET A 65 -5.56 -0.47 -18.11
N ASP A 66 -6.47 -0.50 -17.13
CA ASP A 66 -7.74 0.23 -17.21
C ASP A 66 -7.51 1.75 -17.15
N SER A 67 -6.53 2.21 -16.37
CA SER A 67 -6.19 3.64 -16.31
C SER A 67 -5.63 4.15 -17.66
N PHE A 68 -4.72 3.42 -18.29
CA PHE A 68 -4.18 3.79 -19.59
C PHE A 68 -5.23 3.71 -20.70
N ALA A 69 -6.16 2.76 -20.62
CA ALA A 69 -7.25 2.63 -21.61
C ALA A 69 -8.14 3.88 -21.68
N VAL A 70 -8.34 4.62 -20.57
CA VAL A 70 -9.08 5.90 -20.58
C VAL A 70 -8.41 6.94 -21.45
N PHE A 71 -7.08 6.91 -21.55
CA PHE A 71 -6.29 7.81 -22.43
C PHE A 71 -6.07 7.20 -23.84
N SER A 72 -6.79 6.14 -24.20
CA SER A 72 -6.58 5.40 -25.45
C SER A 72 -5.17 4.85 -25.63
N LEU A 73 -4.41 4.69 -24.55
CA LEU A 73 -3.11 4.07 -24.52
C LEU A 73 -3.25 2.56 -24.29
N ARG A 74 -2.53 1.78 -25.09
CA ARG A 74 -2.50 0.32 -24.96
C ARG A 74 -1.05 -0.15 -24.91
N TYR A 75 -0.74 -0.96 -23.91
CA TYR A 75 0.58 -1.57 -23.72
C TYR A 75 0.43 -3.09 -23.69
N ASP A 76 1.43 -3.78 -24.17
CA ASP A 76 1.51 -5.22 -24.05
C ASP A 76 1.55 -5.65 -22.58
N VAL A 77 1.08 -6.88 -22.31
CA VAL A 77 0.98 -7.42 -20.94
C VAL A 77 2.34 -7.39 -20.23
N ASP A 78 3.42 -7.72 -20.93
CA ASP A 78 4.76 -7.71 -20.35
C ASP A 78 5.23 -6.32 -19.93
N ILE A 79 4.88 -5.29 -20.71
CA ILE A 79 5.18 -3.90 -20.38
C ILE A 79 4.35 -3.45 -19.17
N LEU A 80 3.06 -3.80 -19.12
CA LEU A 80 2.20 -3.51 -17.95
C LEU A 80 2.72 -4.18 -16.67
N ASP A 81 3.22 -5.40 -16.76
CA ASP A 81 3.81 -6.09 -15.62
C ASP A 81 5.12 -5.44 -15.16
N GLN A 82 5.97 -5.01 -16.10
CA GLN A 82 7.17 -4.24 -15.79
C GLN A 82 6.83 -2.90 -15.13
N MET A 83 5.84 -2.16 -15.65
CA MET A 83 5.35 -0.92 -15.04
C MET A 83 4.81 -1.17 -13.64
N ALA A 84 4.02 -2.24 -13.46
CA ALA A 84 3.48 -2.61 -12.15
C ALA A 84 4.58 -2.96 -11.15
N GLU A 85 5.63 -3.65 -11.58
CA GLU A 85 6.79 -3.95 -10.75
C GLU A 85 7.58 -2.68 -10.42
N THR A 86 7.85 -1.83 -11.41
CA THR A 86 8.51 -0.53 -11.21
C THR A 86 7.76 0.31 -10.17
N TYR A 87 6.43 0.40 -10.27
CA TYR A 87 5.63 1.13 -9.28
C TYR A 87 5.80 0.56 -7.86
N ILE A 88 5.77 -0.76 -7.71
CA ILE A 88 5.92 -1.44 -6.40
C ILE A 88 7.32 -1.20 -5.81
N GLN A 89 8.34 -1.13 -6.64
CA GLN A 89 9.72 -0.85 -6.22
C GLN A 89 9.94 0.63 -5.88
N GLU A 90 9.32 1.55 -6.62
CA GLU A 90 9.46 2.99 -6.40
C GLU A 90 8.61 3.50 -5.22
N LEU A 91 7.46 2.88 -4.98
CA LEU A 91 6.51 3.32 -3.95
C LEU A 91 7.14 3.46 -2.56
N PRO A 92 7.83 2.44 -1.98
CA PRO A 92 8.40 2.53 -0.65
C PRO A 92 9.70 3.35 -0.55
N LYS A 93 10.19 3.92 -1.65
CA LYS A 93 11.33 4.86 -1.64
C LYS A 93 10.91 6.27 -1.22
N ASN A 94 9.61 6.56 -1.22
CA ASN A 94 9.04 7.82 -0.77
C ASN A 94 8.52 7.64 0.66
N ASN A 95 8.86 8.55 1.58
CA ASN A 95 8.76 8.32 3.02
C ASN A 95 7.94 9.38 3.75
N HIS A 96 6.99 10.01 3.05
CA HIS A 96 6.14 11.02 3.67
C HIS A 96 5.14 10.37 4.61
N LEU A 97 5.12 10.87 5.85
CA LEU A 97 4.15 10.52 6.87
C LEU A 97 3.12 11.64 7.02
N PHE A 98 1.96 11.32 7.56
CA PHE A 98 1.02 12.37 7.95
C PHE A 98 1.59 13.24 9.08
N PRO A 99 1.21 14.53 9.13
CA PRO A 99 1.60 15.41 10.23
C PRO A 99 1.21 14.82 11.58
N GLY A 100 2.11 14.92 12.57
CA GLY A 100 1.85 14.44 13.92
C GLY A 100 2.12 12.95 14.18
N VAL A 101 2.43 12.14 13.15
CA VAL A 101 2.68 10.70 13.32
C VAL A 101 3.82 10.44 14.28
N MET A 102 4.99 11.05 14.07
CA MET A 102 6.17 10.79 14.90
C MET A 102 5.93 11.12 16.38
N PRO A 103 5.51 12.34 16.77
CA PRO A 103 5.27 12.64 18.18
C PRO A 103 4.15 11.80 18.80
N THR A 104 3.15 11.38 18.00
CA THR A 104 2.10 10.47 18.48
C THR A 104 2.66 9.10 18.80
N LEU A 105 3.48 8.54 17.91
CA LEU A 105 4.10 7.21 18.13
C LEU A 105 5.07 7.23 19.31
N GLU A 106 5.87 8.28 19.47
CA GLU A 106 6.76 8.46 20.62
C GLU A 106 5.98 8.49 21.94
N TYR A 107 4.91 9.28 21.99
CA TYR A 107 4.04 9.35 23.16
C TYR A 107 3.41 7.99 23.50
N LEU A 108 2.87 7.30 22.50
CA LEU A 108 2.19 6.01 22.71
C LEU A 108 3.17 4.89 23.05
N LYS A 109 4.35 4.84 22.43
CA LYS A 109 5.35 3.79 22.69
C LYS A 109 5.86 3.83 24.14
N ALA A 110 5.86 4.99 24.78
CA ALA A 110 6.23 5.11 26.17
C ALA A 110 5.25 4.40 27.13
N GLN A 111 4.03 4.12 26.69
CA GLN A 111 2.94 3.59 27.53
C GLN A 111 2.37 2.26 27.02
N TYR A 112 2.50 1.99 25.70
CA TYR A 112 1.85 0.86 25.03
C TYR A 112 2.83 0.13 24.14
N ARG A 113 2.58 -1.17 23.95
CA ARG A 113 3.17 -1.92 22.84
C ARG A 113 2.36 -1.64 21.58
N LEU A 114 3.03 -1.28 20.50
CA LEU A 114 2.38 -0.88 19.27
C LEU A 114 2.48 -2.00 18.22
N HIS A 115 1.42 -2.19 17.46
CA HIS A 115 1.33 -3.24 16.44
C HIS A 115 0.66 -2.70 15.18
N ILE A 116 1.05 -3.23 14.02
CA ILE A 116 0.42 -2.93 12.73
C ILE A 116 -0.39 -4.11 12.24
N ILE A 117 -1.58 -3.83 11.66
CA ILE A 117 -2.39 -4.78 10.90
C ILE A 117 -2.75 -4.12 9.57
N THR A 118 -2.27 -4.71 8.45
CA THR A 118 -2.42 -4.12 7.12
C THR A 118 -2.87 -5.12 6.05
N ASN A 119 -3.62 -4.63 5.05
CA ASN A 119 -3.95 -5.40 3.84
C ASN A 119 -2.91 -5.21 2.72
N GLY A 120 -1.92 -4.37 2.92
CA GLY A 120 -0.84 -4.15 1.96
C GLY A 120 0.06 -5.39 1.78
N PHE A 121 0.81 -5.41 0.68
CA PHE A 121 1.71 -6.52 0.35
C PHE A 121 2.86 -6.62 1.35
N HIS A 122 3.11 -7.80 1.87
CA HIS A 122 4.02 -8.05 2.99
C HIS A 122 5.36 -7.33 2.84
N GLN A 123 6.08 -7.61 1.76
CA GLN A 123 7.41 -7.04 1.52
C GLN A 123 7.37 -5.50 1.38
N VAL A 124 6.34 -4.97 0.70
CA VAL A 124 6.19 -3.51 0.50
C VAL A 124 5.98 -2.80 1.83
N GLN A 125 5.13 -3.35 2.70
CA GLN A 125 4.84 -2.74 4.01
C GLN A 125 6.08 -2.74 4.91
N HIS A 126 6.85 -3.83 4.95
CA HIS A 126 8.11 -3.85 5.70
C HIS A 126 9.12 -2.83 5.16
N THR A 127 9.26 -2.72 3.85
CA THR A 127 10.16 -1.73 3.23
C THR A 127 9.71 -0.29 3.54
N LYS A 128 8.40 -0.01 3.51
CA LYS A 128 7.85 1.31 3.91
C LYS A 128 8.22 1.64 5.35
N LEU A 129 8.01 0.70 6.28
CA LEU A 129 8.31 0.91 7.70
C LEU A 129 9.79 1.23 7.91
N ILE A 130 10.69 0.44 7.34
CA ILE A 130 12.14 0.65 7.44
C ILE A 130 12.52 2.01 6.87
N ASN A 131 12.11 2.30 5.63
CA ASN A 131 12.50 3.52 4.95
C ASN A 131 11.91 4.80 5.59
N SER A 132 10.77 4.67 6.28
CA SER A 132 10.15 5.79 7.02
C SER A 132 10.64 5.92 8.46
N GLY A 133 11.53 5.04 8.91
CA GLY A 133 12.01 5.01 10.30
C GLY A 133 10.92 4.63 11.29
N LEU A 134 9.89 3.89 10.86
CA LEU A 134 8.77 3.48 11.70
C LEU A 134 8.92 2.07 12.28
N ASP A 135 9.82 1.26 11.73
CA ASP A 135 10.00 -0.15 12.08
C ASP A 135 10.26 -0.38 13.57
N HIS A 136 11.04 0.49 14.19
CA HIS A 136 11.41 0.39 15.60
C HIS A 136 10.29 0.78 16.58
N TYR A 137 9.18 1.38 16.10
CA TYR A 137 8.03 1.70 16.96
C TYR A 137 7.13 0.50 17.21
N PHE A 138 7.13 -0.50 16.33
CA PHE A 138 6.16 -1.58 16.35
C PHE A 138 6.77 -2.92 16.73
N ASP A 139 6.20 -3.57 17.75
CA ASP A 139 6.62 -4.90 18.21
C ASP A 139 6.24 -5.99 17.21
N SER A 140 5.20 -5.79 16.43
CA SER A 140 4.82 -6.71 15.35
C SER A 140 4.08 -6.01 14.21
N VAL A 141 4.21 -6.62 13.02
CA VAL A 141 3.48 -6.25 11.80
C VAL A 141 2.76 -7.51 11.32
N THR A 142 1.44 -7.42 11.21
CA THR A 142 0.58 -8.49 10.67
C THR A 142 0.04 -8.07 9.32
N THR A 143 0.35 -8.84 8.29
CA THR A 143 -0.14 -8.58 6.93
C THR A 143 -1.18 -9.60 6.50
N SER A 144 -2.09 -9.20 5.61
CA SER A 144 -3.09 -10.12 5.05
C SER A 144 -2.46 -11.30 4.29
N GLU A 145 -1.28 -11.11 3.69
CA GLU A 145 -0.54 -12.18 3.02
C GLU A 145 -0.01 -13.22 4.00
N GLU A 146 0.47 -12.80 5.18
CA GLU A 146 0.94 -13.70 6.24
C GLU A 146 -0.20 -14.59 6.78
N VAL A 147 -1.38 -14.01 6.96
CA VAL A 147 -2.52 -14.70 7.59
C VAL A 147 -3.38 -15.47 6.57
N GLY A 148 -3.28 -15.11 5.29
CA GLY A 148 -4.10 -15.66 4.21
C GLY A 148 -5.54 -15.11 4.17
N VAL A 149 -5.87 -14.11 5.00
CA VAL A 149 -7.17 -13.41 4.98
C VAL A 149 -6.96 -11.91 5.15
N LYS A 150 -7.91 -11.11 4.65
CA LYS A 150 -7.82 -9.64 4.64
C LYS A 150 -8.75 -9.01 5.69
N LYS A 151 -8.38 -7.84 6.21
CA LYS A 151 -9.32 -7.01 6.97
C LYS A 151 -10.58 -6.75 6.11
N PRO A 152 -11.79 -6.86 6.67
CA PRO A 152 -12.15 -6.95 8.08
C PRO A 152 -12.36 -8.38 8.62
N ASN A 153 -11.82 -9.43 7.98
CA ASN A 153 -12.00 -10.80 8.47
C ASN A 153 -11.47 -10.91 9.91
N PRO A 154 -12.24 -11.45 10.88
CA PRO A 154 -11.84 -11.52 12.29
C PRO A 154 -10.57 -12.35 12.52
N ARG A 155 -10.24 -13.31 11.66
CA ARG A 155 -9.03 -14.13 11.78
C ARG A 155 -7.74 -13.32 11.73
N ILE A 156 -7.69 -12.20 10.97
CA ILE A 156 -6.48 -11.38 10.92
C ILE A 156 -6.26 -10.65 12.24
N PHE A 157 -7.34 -10.23 12.92
CA PHE A 157 -7.26 -9.56 14.22
C PHE A 157 -6.88 -10.58 15.31
N GLN A 158 -7.46 -11.79 15.29
CA GLN A 158 -7.08 -12.84 16.21
C GLN A 158 -5.60 -13.20 16.08
N HIS A 159 -5.12 -13.38 14.85
CA HIS A 159 -3.69 -13.65 14.62
C HIS A 159 -2.79 -12.51 15.15
N ALA A 160 -3.21 -11.27 14.98
CA ALA A 160 -2.45 -10.13 15.50
C ALA A 160 -2.43 -10.10 17.04
N LEU A 161 -3.54 -10.45 17.71
CA LEU A 161 -3.62 -10.58 19.17
C LEU A 161 -2.72 -11.70 19.67
N ASP A 162 -2.75 -12.86 19.03
CA ASP A 162 -1.90 -14.00 19.39
C ASP A 162 -0.42 -13.63 19.25
N LYS A 163 -0.05 -12.97 18.15
CA LYS A 163 1.30 -12.48 17.89
C LYS A 163 1.74 -11.43 18.93
N ALA A 164 0.83 -10.57 19.35
CA ALA A 164 1.04 -9.58 20.40
C ALA A 164 1.04 -10.19 21.82
N ARG A 165 0.62 -11.44 21.96
CA ARG A 165 0.34 -12.09 23.27
C ARG A 165 -0.60 -11.23 24.12
N ALA A 166 -1.67 -10.74 23.48
CA ALA A 166 -2.68 -9.88 24.08
C ALA A 166 -4.05 -10.57 24.06
N ILE A 167 -4.85 -10.28 25.07
CA ILE A 167 -6.24 -10.74 25.17
C ILE A 167 -7.09 -9.48 25.04
N PRO A 168 -8.15 -9.46 24.20
CA PRO A 168 -9.09 -8.34 24.18
C PRO A 168 -9.81 -8.24 25.55
N ASP A 169 -9.94 -7.03 26.05
CA ASP A 169 -10.76 -6.73 27.23
C ASP A 169 -12.25 -6.90 26.94
#